data_61d6c52e57256e6553197d67dff0427e
#
_entry.id   61d6c52e57256e6553197d67dff0427e
#
_cell.length_a   1.000
_cell.length_b   1.000
_cell.length_c   1.000
_cell.angle_alpha   90.00
_cell.angle_beta   90.00
_cell.angle_gamma   90.00
#
_symmetry.space_group_name_H-M   'P 1'
#
loop_
_entity.id
_entity.type
_entity.pdbx_description
1 polymer ?
#
loop_
_entity_poly.entity_id
_entity_poly.type
_entity_poly.pdbx_seq_one_letter_code
_entity_poly.pdbx_strand_id
1 'polypeptide(L)'
;RTLPFRMIAGHATTAGFLNFYLYKDNPIFNAYISLAPEMAPEMEKRVAERLTKITKPLFYYQATSEGDLKKINEKAVELDANVKAIHNPTFKYQNDTFKGASHYSLVAKAIPNAIYFIFDGYQPISMVEFQDKILKLDAGYTDYLIAKYDELEKRFGFKMKPRLSDFKAIEAAIMKNKAYNELQPLADYADKHYPKTILGTYHQALYFEKTGNFKKAVKTYQRAFTLEPIREL
;
A
#
# COMPACT_ATOMS: atom_id res chain seq x y z
N ARG A 1 -22.04 0.94 -6.19
CA ARG A 1 -20.90 1.90 -6.20
C ARG A 1 -19.63 1.13 -6.45
N THR A 2 -18.85 1.50 -7.45
CA THR A 2 -17.50 0.96 -7.70
C THR A 2 -16.48 1.83 -6.99
N LEU A 3 -15.44 1.20 -6.41
CA LEU A 3 -14.27 1.92 -5.89
C LEU A 3 -13.49 2.56 -7.04
N PRO A 4 -12.77 3.69 -6.80
CA PRO A 4 -11.98 4.35 -7.83
C PRO A 4 -10.80 3.49 -8.30
N PHE A 5 -10.22 2.66 -7.43
CA PHE A 5 -9.13 1.75 -7.78
C PHE A 5 -9.66 0.49 -8.44
N ARG A 6 -9.21 0.23 -9.67
CA ARG A 6 -9.64 -0.91 -10.49
C ARG A 6 -8.44 -1.66 -11.00
N MET A 7 -8.54 -2.99 -11.00
CA MET A 7 -7.50 -3.88 -11.51
C MET A 7 -8.03 -4.71 -12.66
N ILE A 8 -7.16 -5.04 -13.61
CA ILE A 8 -7.40 -6.02 -14.66
C ILE A 8 -6.30 -7.06 -14.64
N ALA A 9 -6.67 -8.32 -14.77
CA ALA A 9 -5.73 -9.43 -14.89
C ALA A 9 -6.02 -10.24 -16.16
N GLY A 10 -4.97 -10.72 -16.79
CA GLY A 10 -5.07 -11.58 -17.97
C GLY A 10 -3.96 -12.62 -17.99
N HIS A 11 -4.22 -13.74 -18.68
CA HIS A 11 -3.27 -14.80 -18.91
C HIS A 11 -3.24 -15.13 -20.42
N ALA A 12 -2.06 -15.39 -20.96
CA ALA A 12 -1.85 -15.68 -22.39
C ALA A 12 -2.42 -14.58 -23.30
N THR A 13 -3.33 -14.89 -24.20
CA THR A 13 -3.97 -13.96 -25.14
C THR A 13 -4.66 -12.80 -24.41
N THR A 14 -5.34 -13.05 -23.27
CA THR A 14 -6.00 -12.00 -22.50
C THR A 14 -5.00 -11.10 -21.79
N ALA A 15 -3.80 -11.59 -21.46
CA ALA A 15 -2.71 -10.76 -20.92
C ALA A 15 -2.11 -9.83 -21.99
N GLY A 16 -2.06 -10.24 -23.25
CA GLY A 16 -1.77 -9.32 -24.35
C GLY A 16 -2.88 -8.30 -24.54
N PHE A 17 -4.14 -8.75 -24.53
CA PHE A 17 -5.30 -7.91 -24.79
C PHE A 17 -5.51 -6.79 -23.75
N LEU A 18 -5.23 -7.02 -22.48
CA LEU A 18 -5.43 -6.00 -21.45
C LEU A 18 -4.65 -4.70 -21.70
N ASN A 19 -3.55 -4.74 -22.47
CA ASN A 19 -2.76 -3.57 -22.83
C ASN A 19 -3.52 -2.55 -23.71
N PHE A 20 -4.57 -2.98 -24.43
CA PHE A 20 -5.40 -2.05 -25.18
C PHE A 20 -6.16 -1.05 -24.28
N TYR A 21 -6.45 -1.43 -23.04
CA TYR A 21 -7.01 -0.48 -22.05
C TYR A 21 -5.96 0.53 -21.58
N LEU A 22 -4.68 0.15 -21.54
CA LEU A 22 -3.58 1.04 -21.20
C LEU A 22 -3.38 2.15 -22.23
N TYR A 23 -3.65 1.87 -23.51
CA TYR A 23 -3.48 2.83 -24.62
C TYR A 23 -4.53 3.95 -24.63
N LYS A 24 -5.59 3.87 -23.85
CA LYS A 24 -6.58 4.94 -23.73
C LYS A 24 -5.97 6.18 -23.10
N ASP A 25 -6.41 7.37 -23.49
CA ASP A 25 -5.93 8.63 -22.92
C ASP A 25 -6.14 8.70 -21.40
N ASN A 26 -7.29 8.17 -20.95
CA ASN A 26 -7.61 7.97 -19.54
C ASN A 26 -7.84 6.48 -19.28
N PRO A 27 -6.79 5.73 -18.93
CA PRO A 27 -6.93 4.33 -18.58
C PRO A 27 -7.91 4.14 -17.42
N ILE A 28 -8.85 3.20 -17.58
CA ILE A 28 -9.89 2.94 -16.56
C ILE A 28 -9.39 2.03 -15.43
N PHE A 29 -8.25 1.38 -15.61
CA PHE A 29 -7.61 0.52 -14.62
C PHE A 29 -6.38 1.19 -14.06
N ASN A 30 -6.16 0.98 -12.76
CA ASN A 30 -5.01 1.48 -12.01
C ASN A 30 -3.93 0.39 -11.87
N ALA A 31 -4.29 -0.88 -12.03
CA ALA A 31 -3.36 -1.99 -11.97
C ALA A 31 -3.62 -3.00 -13.10
N TYR A 32 -2.54 -3.44 -13.71
CA TYR A 32 -2.48 -4.39 -14.81
C TYR A 32 -1.67 -5.59 -14.37
N ILE A 33 -2.25 -6.79 -14.41
CA ILE A 33 -1.59 -8.06 -14.08
C ILE A 33 -1.53 -8.88 -15.37
N SER A 34 -0.35 -8.94 -15.97
CA SER A 34 -0.08 -9.54 -17.27
C SER A 34 0.73 -10.82 -17.09
N LEU A 35 0.08 -11.98 -17.22
CA LEU A 35 0.69 -13.29 -17.00
C LEU A 35 0.90 -14.04 -18.32
N ALA A 36 2.16 -14.40 -18.63
CA ALA A 36 2.55 -15.06 -19.87
C ALA A 36 1.93 -14.40 -21.13
N PRO A 37 2.14 -13.09 -21.36
CA PRO A 37 1.39 -12.33 -22.35
C PRO A 37 1.73 -12.76 -23.79
N GLU A 38 0.71 -13.15 -24.55
CA GLU A 38 0.80 -13.22 -26.02
C GLU A 38 0.66 -11.81 -26.59
N MET A 39 1.78 -11.17 -26.85
CA MET A 39 1.81 -9.79 -27.32
C MET A 39 1.57 -9.68 -28.84
N ALA A 40 0.75 -8.72 -29.23
CA ALA A 40 0.64 -8.29 -30.61
C ALA A 40 1.99 -7.71 -31.12
N PRO A 41 2.22 -7.61 -32.42
CA PRO A 41 3.44 -7.04 -32.97
C PRO A 41 3.77 -5.67 -32.38
N GLU A 42 5.02 -5.50 -31.96
CA GLU A 42 5.57 -4.27 -31.33
C GLU A 42 4.89 -3.81 -30.04
N MET A 43 4.05 -4.65 -29.43
CA MET A 43 3.37 -4.30 -28.17
C MET A 43 4.37 -4.08 -27.04
N GLU A 44 5.49 -4.79 -27.02
CA GLU A 44 6.59 -4.63 -26.04
C GLU A 44 7.22 -3.23 -26.08
N LYS A 45 7.18 -2.54 -27.22
CA LYS A 45 7.61 -1.13 -27.34
C LYS A 45 6.48 -0.17 -27.00
N ARG A 46 5.30 -0.40 -27.57
CA ARG A 46 4.14 0.50 -27.38
C ARG A 46 3.67 0.56 -25.94
N VAL A 47 3.74 -0.53 -25.18
CA VAL A 47 3.45 -0.52 -23.74
C VAL A 47 4.45 0.38 -23.01
N ALA A 48 5.74 0.21 -23.27
CA ALA A 48 6.78 1.04 -22.66
C ALA A 48 6.60 2.53 -23.00
N GLU A 49 6.39 2.86 -24.28
CA GLU A 49 6.10 4.25 -24.71
C GLU A 49 4.87 4.83 -24.01
N ARG A 50 3.84 4.03 -23.80
CA ARG A 50 2.65 4.49 -23.08
C ARG A 50 2.94 4.74 -21.61
N LEU A 51 3.71 3.89 -20.96
CA LEU A 51 4.08 4.02 -19.55
C LEU A 51 4.93 5.30 -19.29
N THR A 52 5.71 5.78 -20.26
CA THR A 52 6.40 7.08 -20.13
C THR A 52 5.44 8.26 -19.98
N LYS A 53 4.22 8.16 -20.52
CA LYS A 53 3.21 9.23 -20.58
C LYS A 53 2.17 9.16 -19.46
N ILE A 54 2.27 8.20 -18.56
CA ILE A 54 1.34 8.02 -17.44
C ILE A 54 1.54 9.14 -16.42
N THR A 55 0.45 9.80 -16.05
CA THR A 55 0.41 10.92 -15.08
C THR A 55 -0.37 10.63 -13.81
N LYS A 56 -1.05 9.47 -13.75
CA LYS A 56 -1.79 9.01 -12.56
C LYS A 56 -1.15 7.74 -12.01
N PRO A 57 -1.22 7.47 -10.70
CA PRO A 57 -0.68 6.25 -10.12
C PRO A 57 -1.16 5.00 -10.86
N LEU A 58 -0.22 4.18 -11.31
CA LEU A 58 -0.48 2.96 -12.06
C LEU A 58 0.50 1.87 -11.64
N PHE A 59 0.00 0.63 -11.58
CA PHE A 59 0.80 -0.56 -11.33
C PHE A 59 0.78 -1.45 -12.57
N TYR A 60 1.94 -1.91 -12.97
CA TYR A 60 2.06 -2.90 -14.03
C TYR A 60 2.90 -4.08 -13.53
N TYR A 61 2.25 -5.21 -13.35
CA TYR A 61 2.89 -6.46 -12.96
C TYR A 61 2.92 -7.41 -14.16
N GLN A 62 4.11 -7.90 -14.48
CA GLN A 62 4.32 -8.92 -15.50
C GLN A 62 4.84 -10.18 -14.84
N ALA A 63 4.44 -11.35 -15.32
CA ALA A 63 5.06 -12.60 -14.94
C ALA A 63 5.14 -13.59 -16.10
N THR A 64 6.23 -14.37 -16.10
CA THR A 64 6.46 -15.48 -17.00
C THR A 64 6.94 -16.72 -16.25
N SER A 65 7.00 -17.86 -16.94
CA SER A 65 7.52 -19.10 -16.39
C SER A 65 8.62 -19.69 -17.28
N GLU A 66 9.50 -20.45 -16.67
CA GLU A 66 10.53 -21.21 -17.41
C GLU A 66 9.94 -22.20 -18.42
N GLY A 67 8.80 -22.81 -18.06
CA GLY A 67 8.08 -23.77 -18.90
C GLY A 67 7.12 -23.16 -19.90
N ASP A 68 7.25 -21.87 -20.19
CA ASP A 68 6.42 -21.17 -21.16
C ASP A 68 6.94 -21.29 -22.58
N LEU A 69 6.11 -20.91 -23.57
CA LEU A 69 6.53 -20.87 -24.97
C LEU A 69 7.66 -19.86 -25.15
N LYS A 70 8.69 -20.27 -25.86
CA LYS A 70 9.90 -19.46 -26.13
C LYS A 70 9.55 -18.05 -26.64
N LYS A 71 8.61 -17.93 -27.58
CA LYS A 71 8.16 -16.65 -28.13
C LYS A 71 7.53 -15.73 -27.09
N ILE A 72 6.78 -16.28 -26.12
CA ILE A 72 6.18 -15.50 -25.02
C ILE A 72 7.28 -14.97 -24.12
N ASN A 73 8.24 -15.82 -23.73
CA ASN A 73 9.36 -15.43 -22.88
C ASN A 73 10.24 -14.36 -23.53
N GLU A 74 10.58 -14.51 -24.81
CA GLU A 74 11.39 -13.52 -25.55
C GLU A 74 10.74 -12.14 -25.55
N LYS A 75 9.43 -12.08 -25.85
CA LYS A 75 8.69 -10.81 -25.84
C LYS A 75 8.53 -10.20 -24.46
N ALA A 76 8.35 -11.03 -23.44
CA ALA A 76 8.28 -10.57 -22.05
C ALA A 76 9.62 -10.02 -21.57
N VAL A 77 10.74 -10.62 -21.94
CA VAL A 77 12.09 -10.09 -21.65
C VAL A 77 12.33 -8.75 -22.35
N GLU A 78 11.90 -8.63 -23.61
CA GLU A 78 12.01 -7.38 -24.37
C GLU A 78 11.18 -6.26 -23.72
N LEU A 79 9.93 -6.55 -23.30
CA LEU A 79 9.09 -5.60 -22.56
C LEU A 79 9.73 -5.21 -21.23
N ASP A 80 10.25 -6.18 -20.46
CA ASP A 80 10.91 -5.93 -19.18
C ASP A 80 12.09 -4.95 -19.33
N ALA A 81 12.94 -5.18 -20.33
CA ALA A 81 14.06 -4.30 -20.64
C ALA A 81 13.61 -2.89 -21.01
N ASN A 82 12.59 -2.77 -21.87
CA ASN A 82 12.04 -1.48 -22.28
C ASN A 82 11.41 -0.71 -21.11
N VAL A 83 10.69 -1.40 -20.24
CA VAL A 83 10.02 -0.75 -19.08
C VAL A 83 11.01 -0.34 -18.00
N LYS A 84 12.02 -1.15 -17.72
CA LYS A 84 13.07 -0.81 -16.73
C LYS A 84 13.90 0.41 -17.12
N ALA A 85 13.97 0.73 -18.41
CA ALA A 85 14.65 1.93 -18.90
C ALA A 85 13.84 3.23 -18.67
N ILE A 86 12.59 3.15 -18.20
CA ILE A 86 11.73 4.31 -18.03
C ILE A 86 11.93 4.95 -16.66
N HIS A 87 12.18 6.25 -16.63
CA HIS A 87 12.25 7.05 -15.42
C HIS A 87 10.94 7.84 -15.22
N ASN A 88 9.90 7.18 -14.75
CA ASN A 88 8.62 7.81 -14.42
C ASN A 88 8.14 7.34 -13.03
N PRO A 89 8.18 8.20 -11.99
CA PRO A 89 7.81 7.82 -10.62
C PRO A 89 6.29 7.57 -10.45
N THR A 90 5.50 7.90 -11.47
CA THR A 90 4.03 7.79 -11.40
C THR A 90 3.56 6.34 -11.51
N PHE A 91 4.31 5.47 -12.20
CA PHE A 91 3.98 4.05 -12.25
C PHE A 91 4.97 3.18 -11.49
N LYS A 92 4.47 2.07 -10.98
CA LYS A 92 5.26 1.01 -10.38
C LYS A 92 5.25 -0.22 -11.26
N TYR A 93 6.40 -0.82 -11.44
CA TYR A 93 6.60 -2.00 -12.27
C TYR A 93 7.28 -3.12 -11.50
N GLN A 94 6.80 -4.34 -11.71
CA GLN A 94 7.49 -5.56 -11.26
C GLN A 94 7.36 -6.63 -12.34
N ASN A 95 8.45 -7.36 -12.58
CA ASN A 95 8.48 -8.53 -13.43
C ASN A 95 9.05 -9.71 -12.65
N ASP A 96 8.31 -10.82 -12.64
CA ASP A 96 8.70 -12.08 -12.01
C ASP A 96 8.85 -13.19 -13.05
N THR A 97 9.89 -14.03 -12.88
CA THR A 97 10.06 -15.25 -13.65
C THR A 97 10.05 -16.45 -12.72
N PHE A 98 9.07 -17.32 -12.89
CA PHE A 98 8.83 -18.46 -11.99
C PHE A 98 9.52 -19.73 -12.51
N LYS A 99 10.54 -20.17 -11.78
CA LYS A 99 11.19 -21.46 -12.01
C LYS A 99 10.25 -22.63 -11.68
N GLY A 100 10.31 -23.68 -12.50
CA GLY A 100 9.49 -24.88 -12.29
C GLY A 100 7.99 -24.64 -12.39
N ALA A 101 7.56 -23.54 -13.03
CA ALA A 101 6.17 -23.32 -13.39
C ALA A 101 5.96 -23.66 -14.87
N SER A 102 4.79 -24.21 -15.20
CA SER A 102 4.29 -24.33 -16.56
C SER A 102 3.49 -23.07 -16.93
N HIS A 103 3.14 -22.95 -18.20
CA HIS A 103 2.25 -21.89 -18.70
C HIS A 103 1.00 -21.71 -17.82
N TYR A 104 0.32 -22.79 -17.43
CA TYR A 104 -0.90 -22.71 -16.61
C TYR A 104 -0.65 -22.60 -15.12
N SER A 105 0.35 -23.30 -14.58
CA SER A 105 0.62 -23.23 -13.13
C SER A 105 1.21 -21.88 -12.70
N LEU A 106 1.72 -21.09 -13.64
CA LEU A 106 2.14 -19.71 -13.44
C LEU A 106 1.07 -18.87 -12.75
N VAL A 107 -0.19 -19.02 -13.16
CA VAL A 107 -1.30 -18.20 -12.61
C VAL A 107 -1.39 -18.32 -11.10
N ALA A 108 -1.36 -19.55 -10.57
CA ALA A 108 -1.45 -19.79 -9.13
C ALA A 108 -0.25 -19.25 -8.33
N LYS A 109 0.93 -19.20 -8.97
CA LYS A 109 2.15 -18.65 -8.33
C LYS A 109 2.23 -17.13 -8.43
N ALA A 110 1.85 -16.55 -9.56
CA ALA A 110 2.03 -15.14 -9.85
C ALA A 110 0.97 -14.24 -9.19
N ILE A 111 -0.28 -14.68 -9.07
CA ILE A 111 -1.36 -13.86 -8.51
C ILE A 111 -1.05 -13.38 -7.08
N PRO A 112 -0.60 -14.22 -6.13
CA PRO A 112 -0.21 -13.75 -4.80
C PRO A 112 0.86 -12.66 -4.86
N ASN A 113 1.92 -12.84 -5.65
CA ASN A 113 3.00 -11.85 -5.80
C ASN A 113 2.48 -10.53 -6.39
N ALA A 114 1.62 -10.60 -7.40
CA ALA A 114 0.99 -9.42 -7.98
C ALA A 114 0.17 -8.63 -6.94
N ILE A 115 -0.60 -9.33 -6.11
CA ILE A 115 -1.39 -8.72 -5.03
C ILE A 115 -0.48 -8.09 -3.98
N TYR A 116 0.58 -8.77 -3.55
CA TYR A 116 1.56 -8.20 -2.62
C TYR A 116 2.23 -6.95 -3.19
N PHE A 117 2.63 -6.98 -4.46
CA PHE A 117 3.23 -5.82 -5.14
C PHE A 117 2.28 -4.63 -5.23
N ILE A 118 1.03 -4.85 -5.67
CA ILE A 118 0.03 -3.79 -5.85
C ILE A 118 -0.37 -3.18 -4.51
N PHE A 119 -0.59 -4.03 -3.49
CA PHE A 119 -1.04 -3.61 -2.16
C PHE A 119 0.10 -3.47 -1.14
N ASP A 120 1.34 -3.29 -1.64
CA ASP A 120 2.47 -2.93 -0.77
C ASP A 120 2.15 -1.65 0.03
N GLY A 121 2.39 -1.70 1.35
CA GLY A 121 2.04 -0.62 2.28
C GLY A 121 0.56 -0.55 2.69
N TYR A 122 -0.35 -1.28 2.02
CA TYR A 122 -1.75 -1.38 2.44
C TYR A 122 -1.91 -2.20 3.73
N GLN A 123 -0.98 -3.07 4.03
CA GLN A 123 -0.96 -3.89 5.23
C GLN A 123 -0.86 -3.03 6.50
N PRO A 124 -1.39 -3.49 7.65
CA PRO A 124 -1.08 -2.88 8.94
C PRO A 124 0.43 -2.78 9.15
N ILE A 125 0.85 -1.90 10.04
CA ILE A 125 2.26 -1.80 10.45
C ILE A 125 2.75 -3.19 10.86
N SER A 126 3.71 -3.72 10.10
CA SER A 126 4.32 -5.02 10.37
C SER A 126 5.35 -4.93 11.47
N MET A 127 5.73 -6.08 12.06
CA MET A 127 6.80 -6.12 13.05
C MET A 127 8.14 -5.62 12.50
N VAL A 128 8.43 -5.90 11.22
CA VAL A 128 9.64 -5.41 10.53
C VAL A 128 9.58 -3.89 10.36
N GLU A 129 8.46 -3.36 9.86
CA GLU A 129 8.23 -1.91 9.73
C GLU A 129 8.36 -1.20 11.08
N PHE A 130 7.80 -1.79 12.14
CA PHE A 130 7.89 -1.27 13.50
C PHE A 130 9.34 -1.21 14.00
N GLN A 131 10.10 -2.32 13.88
CA GLN A 131 11.48 -2.40 14.39
C GLN A 131 12.47 -1.58 13.55
N ASP A 132 12.36 -1.64 12.23
CA ASP A 132 13.36 -1.09 11.33
C ASP A 132 13.15 0.39 11.01
N LYS A 133 11.92 0.89 11.14
CA LYS A 133 11.59 2.28 10.83
C LYS A 133 11.08 3.04 12.05
N ILE A 134 9.97 2.60 12.66
CA ILE A 134 9.25 3.40 13.65
C ILE A 134 10.05 3.52 14.95
N LEU A 135 10.62 2.42 15.46
CA LEU A 135 11.44 2.46 16.67
C LEU A 135 12.75 3.27 16.53
N LYS A 136 13.18 3.55 15.31
CA LYS A 136 14.38 4.34 15.03
C LYS A 136 14.10 5.84 14.87
N LEU A 137 12.82 6.24 14.98
CA LEU A 137 12.46 7.65 14.95
C LEU A 137 12.86 8.35 16.25
N ASP A 138 13.44 9.53 16.13
CA ASP A 138 13.70 10.42 17.26
C ASP A 138 12.45 11.23 17.64
N ALA A 139 11.60 11.57 16.64
CA ALA A 139 10.35 12.30 16.76
C ALA A 139 9.45 12.06 15.54
N GLY A 140 8.22 12.59 15.55
CA GLY A 140 7.30 12.54 14.40
C GLY A 140 6.64 11.18 14.21
N TYR A 141 6.36 10.45 15.28
CA TYR A 141 5.67 9.16 15.24
C TYR A 141 4.27 9.27 14.63
N THR A 142 3.54 10.31 15.02
CA THR A 142 2.21 10.59 14.48
C THR A 142 2.29 11.02 13.02
N ASP A 143 3.30 11.81 12.63
CA ASP A 143 3.54 12.22 11.25
C ASP A 143 3.84 11.01 10.35
N TYR A 144 4.56 10.01 10.87
CA TYR A 144 4.78 8.75 10.17
C TYR A 144 3.44 8.04 9.84
N LEU A 145 2.54 7.98 10.82
CA LEU A 145 1.21 7.39 10.64
C LEU A 145 0.40 8.16 9.61
N ILE A 146 0.39 9.49 9.70
CA ILE A 146 -0.29 10.37 8.75
C ILE A 146 0.25 10.14 7.34
N ALA A 147 1.56 10.20 7.15
CA ALA A 147 2.21 10.01 5.86
C ALA A 147 1.90 8.65 5.23
N LYS A 148 1.83 7.57 6.04
CA LYS A 148 1.42 6.24 5.59
C LYS A 148 0.03 6.26 4.97
N TYR A 149 -0.94 6.88 5.62
CA TYR A 149 -2.33 6.92 5.14
C TYR A 149 -2.55 7.92 4.01
N ASP A 150 -1.82 9.02 3.97
CA ASP A 150 -1.81 9.97 2.85
C ASP A 150 -1.24 9.32 1.57
N GLU A 151 -0.18 8.53 1.70
CA GLU A 151 0.38 7.78 0.56
C GLU A 151 -0.61 6.71 0.06
N LEU A 152 -1.33 6.03 0.95
CA LEU A 152 -2.39 5.09 0.56
C LEU A 152 -3.54 5.80 -0.16
N GLU A 153 -3.99 6.96 0.33
CA GLU A 153 -5.02 7.77 -0.34
C GLU A 153 -4.56 8.18 -1.75
N LYS A 154 -3.34 8.69 -1.87
CA LYS A 154 -2.75 9.08 -3.14
C LYS A 154 -2.66 7.92 -4.13
N ARG A 155 -2.25 6.74 -3.64
CA ARG A 155 -2.02 5.54 -4.46
C ARG A 155 -3.32 4.88 -4.91
N PHE A 156 -4.30 4.78 -4.03
CA PHE A 156 -5.55 4.07 -4.29
C PHE A 156 -6.75 4.98 -4.63
N GLY A 157 -6.61 6.30 -4.46
CA GLY A 157 -7.63 7.28 -4.81
C GLY A 157 -8.84 7.32 -3.88
N PHE A 158 -8.73 6.76 -2.66
CA PHE A 158 -9.77 6.83 -1.64
C PHE A 158 -9.19 6.94 -0.24
N LYS A 159 -9.91 7.69 0.62
CA LYS A 159 -9.53 7.84 2.03
C LYS A 159 -9.73 6.54 2.79
N MET A 160 -8.67 6.11 3.45
CA MET A 160 -8.75 5.03 4.42
C MET A 160 -8.75 5.59 5.84
N LYS A 161 -9.61 5.03 6.67
CA LYS A 161 -9.55 5.28 8.10
C LYS A 161 -8.33 4.55 8.67
N PRO A 162 -7.42 5.23 9.42
CA PRO A 162 -6.28 4.57 10.03
C PRO A 162 -6.72 3.44 10.95
N ARG A 163 -6.02 2.31 10.89
CA ARG A 163 -6.39 1.11 11.66
C ARG A 163 -6.02 1.27 13.13
N LEU A 164 -6.82 0.68 14.00
CA LEU A 164 -6.54 0.66 15.45
C LEU A 164 -5.20 -0.01 15.78
N SER A 165 -4.87 -1.08 15.05
CA SER A 165 -3.56 -1.76 15.17
C SER A 165 -2.39 -0.82 14.90
N ASP A 166 -2.55 0.11 13.97
CA ASP A 166 -1.49 1.06 13.62
C ASP A 166 -1.36 2.15 14.71
N PHE A 167 -2.47 2.61 15.28
CA PHE A 167 -2.42 3.47 16.48
C PHE A 167 -1.70 2.79 17.64
N LYS A 168 -2.00 1.50 17.90
CA LYS A 168 -1.30 0.73 18.95
C LYS A 168 0.19 0.58 18.68
N ALA A 169 0.59 0.36 17.42
CA ALA A 169 2.00 0.27 17.06
C ALA A 169 2.72 1.61 17.31
N ILE A 170 2.11 2.73 16.94
CA ILE A 170 2.68 4.07 17.18
C ILE A 170 2.77 4.36 18.70
N GLU A 171 1.69 4.11 19.46
CA GLU A 171 1.70 4.24 20.90
C GLU A 171 2.83 3.42 21.56
N ALA A 172 2.97 2.15 21.16
CA ALA A 172 4.00 1.26 21.67
C ALA A 172 5.43 1.80 21.41
N ALA A 173 5.65 2.39 20.24
CA ALA A 173 6.94 3.01 19.90
C ALA A 173 7.20 4.28 20.76
N ILE A 174 6.21 5.17 20.89
CA ILE A 174 6.27 6.36 21.76
C ILE A 174 6.59 5.96 23.19
N MET A 175 5.91 4.95 23.70
CA MET A 175 6.13 4.47 25.07
C MET A 175 7.52 3.87 25.26
N LYS A 176 7.97 3.05 24.32
CA LYS A 176 9.30 2.41 24.39
C LYS A 176 10.43 3.43 24.33
N ASN A 177 10.31 4.45 23.47
CA ASN A 177 11.32 5.49 23.31
C ASN A 177 11.13 6.66 24.28
N LYS A 178 10.12 6.62 25.16
CA LYS A 178 9.77 7.66 26.15
C LYS A 178 9.48 9.03 25.51
N ALA A 179 9.03 9.04 24.26
CA ALA A 179 8.70 10.25 23.51
C ALA A 179 7.28 10.76 23.85
N TYR A 180 6.97 10.90 25.13
CA TYR A 180 5.62 11.07 25.64
C TYR A 180 4.88 12.30 25.10
N ASN A 181 5.61 13.34 24.66
CA ASN A 181 4.99 14.51 24.03
C ASN A 181 4.29 14.18 22.70
N GLU A 182 4.68 13.09 22.05
CA GLU A 182 4.06 12.60 20.81
C GLU A 182 2.66 11.97 21.02
N LEU A 183 2.30 11.66 22.28
CA LEU A 183 0.96 11.17 22.62
C LEU A 183 -0.14 12.22 22.38
N GLN A 184 0.17 13.53 22.50
CA GLN A 184 -0.82 14.58 22.25
C GLN A 184 -1.21 14.65 20.77
N PRO A 185 -0.28 14.78 19.79
CA PRO A 185 -0.65 14.73 18.38
C PRO A 185 -1.31 13.39 17.99
N LEU A 186 -0.93 12.27 18.61
CA LEU A 186 -1.58 10.99 18.39
C LEU A 186 -3.05 10.99 18.86
N ALA A 187 -3.32 11.62 20.01
CA ALA A 187 -4.68 11.81 20.54
C ALA A 187 -5.54 12.65 19.57
N ASP A 188 -5.00 13.77 19.10
CA ASP A 188 -5.69 14.67 18.17
C ASP A 188 -6.00 13.97 16.84
N TYR A 189 -5.07 13.17 16.35
CA TYR A 189 -5.26 12.38 15.12
C TYR A 189 -6.31 11.27 15.33
N ALA A 190 -6.31 10.64 16.50
CA ALA A 190 -7.32 9.65 16.87
C ALA A 190 -8.72 10.26 16.97
N ASP A 191 -8.88 11.42 17.61
CA ASP A 191 -10.16 12.11 17.71
C ASP A 191 -10.72 12.53 16.35
N LYS A 192 -9.85 12.91 15.41
CA LYS A 192 -10.24 13.25 14.03
C LYS A 192 -10.84 12.05 13.29
N HIS A 193 -10.28 10.84 13.47
CA HIS A 193 -10.67 9.65 12.73
C HIS A 193 -11.67 8.76 13.48
N TYR A 194 -11.69 8.84 14.81
CA TYR A 194 -12.55 8.07 15.71
C TYR A 194 -13.30 8.99 16.68
N PRO A 195 -14.06 9.97 16.15
CA PRO A 195 -14.78 10.91 17.00
C PRO A 195 -15.79 10.17 17.89
N LYS A 196 -15.99 10.69 19.12
CA LYS A 196 -16.89 10.12 20.14
C LYS A 196 -16.47 8.77 20.73
N THR A 197 -15.33 8.22 20.32
CA THR A 197 -14.78 6.99 20.88
C THR A 197 -13.75 7.29 21.96
N ILE A 198 -13.43 6.27 22.74
CA ILE A 198 -12.42 6.37 23.81
C ILE A 198 -10.99 6.66 23.30
N LEU A 199 -10.66 6.38 22.02
CA LEU A 199 -9.28 6.30 21.50
C LEU A 199 -8.49 7.58 21.75
N GLY A 200 -8.96 8.73 21.27
CA GLY A 200 -8.24 10.01 21.42
C GLY A 200 -8.17 10.45 22.87
N THR A 201 -9.28 10.32 23.60
CA THR A 201 -9.31 10.66 25.04
C THR A 201 -8.37 9.76 25.86
N TYR A 202 -8.22 8.50 25.51
CA TYR A 202 -7.26 7.58 26.12
C TYR A 202 -5.81 8.05 25.90
N HIS A 203 -5.41 8.33 24.68
CA HIS A 203 -4.06 8.82 24.38
C HIS A 203 -3.79 10.17 25.08
N GLN A 204 -4.79 11.05 25.17
CA GLN A 204 -4.66 12.33 25.89
C GLN A 204 -4.47 12.12 27.39
N ALA A 205 -5.20 11.18 27.99
CA ALA A 205 -5.03 10.85 29.40
C ALA A 205 -3.64 10.25 29.66
N LEU A 206 -3.19 9.35 28.78
CA LEU A 206 -1.86 8.76 28.85
C LEU A 206 -0.75 9.82 28.71
N TYR A 207 -0.92 10.81 27.82
CA TYR A 207 -0.04 11.97 27.73
C TYR A 207 0.10 12.70 29.07
N PHE A 208 -1.03 13.07 29.71
CA PHE A 208 -1.00 13.75 31.01
C PHE A 208 -0.37 12.90 32.11
N GLU A 209 -0.62 11.60 32.11
CA GLU A 209 0.00 10.67 33.05
C GLU A 209 1.53 10.64 32.90
N LYS A 210 2.01 10.43 31.67
CA LYS A 210 3.45 10.27 31.40
C LYS A 210 4.23 11.59 31.53
N THR A 211 3.56 12.72 31.38
CA THR A 211 4.16 14.05 31.58
C THR A 211 3.99 14.57 33.01
N GLY A 212 3.47 13.77 33.95
CA GLY A 212 3.38 14.09 35.39
C GLY A 212 2.17 14.94 35.78
N ASN A 213 1.23 15.21 34.85
CA ASN A 213 0.03 15.97 35.18
C ASN A 213 -1.11 15.04 35.63
N PHE A 214 -0.91 14.39 36.76
CA PHE A 214 -1.82 13.36 37.29
C PHE A 214 -3.25 13.84 37.48
N LYS A 215 -3.43 15.12 37.93
CA LYS A 215 -4.77 15.70 38.12
C LYS A 215 -5.56 15.76 36.82
N LYS A 216 -4.91 16.16 35.71
CA LYS A 216 -5.54 16.16 34.38
C LYS A 216 -5.73 14.74 33.87
N ALA A 217 -4.76 13.83 34.07
CA ALA A 217 -4.85 12.44 33.67
C ALA A 217 -6.12 11.78 34.25
N VAL A 218 -6.33 11.84 35.57
CA VAL A 218 -7.51 11.27 36.22
C VAL A 218 -8.81 11.82 35.62
N LYS A 219 -8.91 13.14 35.47
CA LYS A 219 -10.09 13.78 34.87
C LYS A 219 -10.35 13.32 33.44
N THR A 220 -9.30 13.13 32.67
CA THR A 220 -9.40 12.72 31.28
C THR A 220 -9.77 11.22 31.15
N TYR A 221 -9.20 10.36 31.99
CA TYR A 221 -9.62 8.97 32.09
C TYR A 221 -11.09 8.83 32.50
N GLN A 222 -11.56 9.61 33.50
CA GLN A 222 -12.98 9.62 33.89
C GLN A 222 -13.90 10.00 32.73
N ARG A 223 -13.51 10.99 31.91
CA ARG A 223 -14.25 11.35 30.70
C ARG A 223 -14.28 10.21 29.68
N ALA A 224 -13.21 9.44 29.57
CA ALA A 224 -13.13 8.31 28.64
C ALA A 224 -14.24 7.27 28.88
N PHE A 225 -14.66 7.04 30.12
CA PHE A 225 -15.74 6.11 30.45
C PHE A 225 -17.13 6.55 29.95
N THR A 226 -17.29 7.80 29.55
CA THR A 226 -18.55 8.31 28.97
C THR A 226 -18.62 8.16 27.44
N LEU A 227 -17.53 7.71 26.82
CA LEU A 227 -17.39 7.60 25.38
C LEU A 227 -17.60 6.15 24.90
N GLU A 228 -17.82 6.01 23.60
CA GLU A 228 -18.02 4.69 23.00
C GLU A 228 -16.76 3.82 23.14
N PRO A 229 -16.87 2.63 23.74
CA PRO A 229 -15.72 1.75 23.88
C PRO A 229 -15.30 1.20 22.52
N ILE A 230 -14.01 0.97 22.36
CA ILE A 230 -13.46 0.24 21.21
C ILE A 230 -13.06 -1.14 21.71
N ARG A 231 -13.70 -2.19 21.18
CA ARG A 231 -13.49 -3.58 21.63
C ARG A 231 -12.04 -4.08 21.47
N GLU A 232 -11.25 -3.39 20.67
CA GLU A 232 -9.86 -3.75 20.36
C GLU A 232 -8.82 -2.95 21.18
N LEU A 233 -9.24 -2.02 22.02
CA LEU A 233 -8.44 -1.35 23.04
C LEU A 233 -8.61 -2.10 24.36
#